data_312f52efa6aa2156b0fcb3b932b42b0e
#
_entry.id   312f52efa6aa2156b0fcb3b932b42b0e
#
_cell.length_a   1.000
_cell.length_b   1.000
_cell.length_c   1.000
_cell.angle_alpha   90.00
_cell.angle_beta   90.00
_cell.angle_gamma   90.00
#
_symmetry.space_group_name_H-M   'P 1'
#
loop_
_entity.id
_entity.type
_entity.pdbx_description
1 polymer ?
#
loop_
_entity_poly.entity_id
_entity_poly.type
_entity_poly.pdbx_seq_one_letter_code
_entity_poly.pdbx_strand_id
1 'polypeptide(L)' 'MQAGTKICIPWIRQNWNEACAWAIEQYGLPDEKFTTRPSDNGMDFYFKDERDAIVFELTWG' A
#
# COMPACT_ATOMS: atom_id res chain seq x y z
N MET A 1 11.83 6.14 -16.53
CA MET A 1 10.53 5.52 -16.51
C MET A 1 9.99 5.33 -15.10
N GLN A 2 8.85 5.78 -14.90
CA GLN A 2 8.22 5.71 -13.60
C GLN A 2 7.70 4.30 -13.32
N ALA A 3 8.02 3.76 -12.18
CA ALA A 3 7.56 2.44 -11.82
C ALA A 3 6.95 2.51 -10.45
N GLY A 4 5.71 2.13 -10.35
CA GLY A 4 5.06 2.08 -9.06
C GLY A 4 4.00 3.14 -8.90
N THR A 5 3.03 2.81 -8.09
CA THR A 5 1.90 3.68 -7.81
C THR A 5 1.79 3.83 -6.30
N LYS A 6 1.59 5.06 -5.86
CA LYS A 6 1.50 5.35 -4.44
C LYS A 6 0.06 5.46 -4.01
N ILE A 7 -0.28 4.77 -2.92
CA ILE A 7 -1.60 4.87 -2.31
C ILE A 7 -1.40 5.18 -0.84
N CYS A 8 -2.03 6.25 -0.37
CA CYS A 8 -1.89 6.69 1.01
C CYS A 8 -3.15 6.38 1.79
N ILE A 9 -3.00 5.74 2.93
CA ILE A 9 -4.11 5.50 3.84
C ILE A 9 -3.91 6.39 5.05
N PRO A 10 -4.81 7.35 5.28
CA PRO A 10 -4.64 8.30 6.39
C PRO A 10 -4.63 7.61 7.74
N TRP A 11 -3.84 8.17 8.65
CA TRP A 11 -3.77 7.63 10.00
C TRP A 11 -5.12 7.58 10.68
N ILE A 12 -5.96 8.55 10.37
CA ILE A 12 -7.24 8.68 11.02
C ILE A 12 -8.17 7.52 10.69
N ARG A 13 -7.94 6.83 9.59
CA ARG A 13 -8.82 5.74 9.19
C ARG A 13 -8.63 4.50 10.04
N GLN A 14 -7.45 4.35 10.62
CA GLN A 14 -7.15 3.24 11.52
C GLN A 14 -7.12 1.87 10.86
N ASN A 15 -7.41 1.77 9.57
CA ASN A 15 -7.35 0.49 8.90
C ASN A 15 -6.03 0.29 8.15
N TRP A 16 -5.11 1.24 8.28
CA TRP A 16 -3.82 1.13 7.60
C TRP A 16 -3.04 -0.09 8.08
N ASN A 17 -3.20 -0.43 9.35
CA ASN A 17 -2.51 -1.59 9.92
C ASN A 17 -3.04 -2.88 9.31
N GLU A 18 -4.35 -2.99 9.17
CA GLU A 18 -4.97 -4.16 8.58
C GLU A 18 -4.67 -4.23 7.09
N ALA A 19 -4.65 -3.07 6.43
CA ALA A 19 -4.31 -3.04 5.02
C ALA A 19 -2.89 -3.51 4.79
N CYS A 20 -1.97 -3.14 5.68
CA CYS A 20 -0.59 -3.57 5.57
C CYS A 20 -0.49 -5.09 5.71
N ALA A 21 -1.19 -5.66 6.69
CA ALA A 21 -1.18 -7.10 6.88
C ALA A 21 -1.78 -7.82 5.68
N TRP A 22 -2.85 -7.26 5.13
CA TRP A 22 -3.49 -7.83 3.95
C TRP A 22 -2.53 -7.83 2.77
N ALA A 23 -1.81 -6.72 2.58
CA ALA A 23 -0.87 -6.61 1.48
C ALA A 23 0.26 -7.63 1.62
N ILE A 24 0.73 -7.84 2.82
CA ILE A 24 1.78 -8.83 3.07
C ILE A 24 1.26 -10.22 2.72
N GLU A 25 0.02 -10.49 3.07
CA GLU A 25 -0.56 -11.79 2.81
C GLU A 25 -0.76 -12.03 1.32
N GLN A 26 -1.13 -10.99 0.58
CA GLN A 26 -1.41 -11.12 -0.83
C GLN A 26 -0.17 -11.08 -1.70
N TYR A 27 0.79 -10.23 -1.35
CA TYR A 27 1.91 -9.94 -2.23
C TYR A 27 3.26 -10.37 -1.65
N GLY A 28 3.29 -10.79 -0.39
CA GLY A 28 4.54 -11.17 0.22
C GLY A 28 5.12 -10.05 1.05
N LEU A 29 6.34 -10.25 1.50
CA LEU A 29 6.98 -9.29 2.38
C LEU A 29 7.24 -7.96 1.66
N PRO A 30 7.30 -6.86 2.42
CA PRO A 30 7.65 -5.56 1.84
C PRO A 30 8.99 -5.63 1.11
N ASP A 31 9.14 -4.75 0.14
CA ASP A 31 10.33 -4.60 -0.70
C ASP A 31 10.40 -5.58 -1.85
N GLU A 32 9.45 -6.50 -1.95
CA GLU A 32 9.39 -7.37 -3.12
C GLU A 32 8.44 -6.82 -4.17
N LYS A 33 7.17 -6.75 -3.84
CA LYS A 33 6.18 -6.24 -4.78
C LYS A 33 5.65 -4.88 -4.36
N PHE A 34 5.84 -4.54 -3.11
CA PHE A 34 5.41 -3.23 -2.64
C PHE A 34 6.30 -2.82 -1.47
N THR A 35 6.28 -1.53 -1.18
CA THR A 35 6.97 -0.99 -0.02
C THR A 35 6.03 -0.06 0.72
N THR A 36 6.30 0.15 1.99
CA THR A 36 5.51 1.06 2.80
C THR A 36 6.41 2.11 3.40
N ARG A 37 5.84 3.29 3.62
CA ARG A 37 6.58 4.39 4.19
C ARG A 37 5.64 5.29 4.97
N PRO A 38 5.94 5.58 6.24
CA PRO A 38 5.09 6.50 7.00
C PRO A 38 5.27 7.92 6.50
N SER A 39 4.20 8.68 6.57
CA SER A 39 4.24 10.08 6.20
C SER A 39 3.44 10.87 7.22
N ASP A 40 3.44 12.20 7.07
CA ASP A 40 2.71 13.05 8.00
C ASP A 40 1.21 12.78 7.94
N ASN A 41 0.72 12.38 6.78
CA ASN A 41 -0.72 12.21 6.57
C ASN A 41 -1.19 10.78 6.77
N GLY A 42 -0.30 9.81 6.66
CA GLY A 42 -0.70 8.43 6.78
C GLY A 42 0.38 7.50 6.33
N MET A 43 -0.01 6.27 6.06
CA MET A 43 0.93 5.25 5.58
C MET A 43 0.86 5.18 4.07
N ASP A 44 1.99 5.42 3.42
CA ASP A 44 2.09 5.36 1.97
C ASP A 44 2.46 3.94 1.55
N PHE A 45 1.71 3.42 0.58
CA PHE A 45 1.99 2.11 0.01
C PHE A 45 2.42 2.33 -1.44
N TYR A 46 3.61 1.85 -1.77
CA TYR A 46 4.15 1.97 -3.13
C TYR A 46 4.14 0.59 -3.77
N PHE A 47 3.43 0.45 -4.87
CA PHE A 47 3.33 -0.82 -5.58
C PHE A 47 4.11 -0.74 -6.88
N LYS A 48 4.89 -1.77 -7.15
CA LYS A 48 5.67 -1.84 -8.37
C LYS A 48 4.78 -2.12 -9.58
N ASP A 49 3.68 -2.83 -9.36
CA ASP A 49 2.74 -3.16 -10.43
C ASP A 49 1.47 -2.34 -10.24
N GLU A 50 1.07 -1.63 -11.28
CA GLU A 50 -0.10 -0.79 -11.21
C GLU A 50 -1.36 -1.60 -10.92
N ARG A 51 -1.41 -2.83 -11.42
CA ARG A 51 -2.59 -3.66 -11.16
C ARG A 51 -2.75 -4.00 -9.70
N ASP A 52 -1.63 -4.27 -9.05
CA ASP A 52 -1.68 -4.54 -7.61
C ASP A 52 -2.16 -3.31 -6.85
N ALA A 53 -1.72 -2.13 -7.28
CA ALA A 53 -2.15 -0.90 -6.64
C ALA A 53 -3.64 -0.69 -6.80
N ILE A 54 -4.17 -1.00 -7.97
CA ILE A 54 -5.61 -0.82 -8.23
C ILE A 54 -6.42 -1.75 -7.32
N VAL A 55 -6.00 -3.00 -7.20
CA VAL A 55 -6.70 -3.95 -6.34
C VAL A 55 -6.65 -3.49 -4.90
N PHE A 56 -5.49 -3.02 -4.46
CA PHE A 56 -5.35 -2.53 -3.10
C PHE A 56 -6.25 -1.32 -2.86
N GLU A 57 -6.30 -0.42 -3.80
CA GLU A 57 -7.11 0.79 -3.66
C GLU A 57 -8.59 0.44 -3.62
N LEU A 58 -9.03 -0.50 -4.45
CA LEU A 58 -10.43 -0.90 -4.45
C LEU A 58 -10.83 -1.58 -3.14
N THR A 59 -9.87 -2.21 -2.50
CA THR A 59 -10.14 -2.92 -1.25
C THR A 59 -10.05 -1.99 -0.05
N TRP A 60 -9.05 -1.14 0.00
CA TRP A 60 -8.75 -0.37 1.21
C TRP A 60 -8.81 1.13 1.02
N GLY A 61 -8.62 1.59 -0.19
CA GLY A 61 -8.65 3.01 -0.48
C GLY A 61 -10.05 3.53 -0.51
#